data_f7e9ef2bcebc9a52bd9f75d9a0ca9e36
#
_entry.id   f7e9ef2bcebc9a52bd9f75d9a0ca9e36
#
_cell.length_a   1.000
_cell.length_b   1.000
_cell.length_c   1.000
_cell.angle_alpha   90.00
_cell.angle_beta   90.00
_cell.angle_gamma   90.00
#
_symmetry.space_group_name_H-M   'P 1'
#
loop_
_entity.id
_entity.type
_entity.pdbx_description
1 polymer ?
#
loop_
_entity_poly.entity_id
_entity_poly.type
_entity_poly.pdbx_seq_one_letter_code
_entity_poly.pdbx_strand_id
1 'polypeptide(L)'
;MFSRYEYIALLDIDEVIMPLKHDNWADMMEEVIKSSLKIKNETRASWNFRNVYFMDEMLDANEHQHFKDIPEYLHMMQHVYRSSHHTPPGHYIKAFHDPQRVLTLHNHFPFSCLGGCKFHSVDTSLGQLQHYRPDCVSDLRKVCKERYRNNTVRDTSLWSVRDTVVQRANNVLQTMVFINV
;
A
#
# COMPACT_ATOMS: atom_id res chain seq x y z
N MET A 1 -8.16 22.57 8.10
CA MET A 1 -8.45 21.42 8.96
C MET A 1 -7.38 20.35 8.91
N PHE A 2 -6.55 20.26 7.88
CA PHE A 2 -5.49 19.24 7.70
C PHE A 2 -4.09 19.66 8.20
N SER A 3 -3.93 20.85 8.77
CA SER A 3 -2.63 21.40 9.21
C SER A 3 -1.95 20.69 10.40
N ARG A 4 -2.58 19.63 10.94
CA ARG A 4 -2.04 18.83 12.05
C ARG A 4 -1.25 17.61 11.59
N TYR A 5 -1.29 17.28 10.29
CA TYR A 5 -0.65 16.11 9.73
C TYR A 5 0.39 16.52 8.70
N GLU A 6 1.50 15.82 8.66
CA GLU A 6 2.54 16.04 7.65
C GLU A 6 2.09 15.54 6.28
N TYR A 7 1.34 14.43 6.26
CA TYR A 7 0.82 13.82 5.05
C TYR A 7 -0.59 13.29 5.23
N ILE A 8 -1.30 13.16 4.12
CA ILE A 8 -2.59 12.49 4.03
C ILE A 8 -2.48 11.39 2.98
N ALA A 9 -2.94 10.19 3.30
CA ALA A 9 -3.12 9.10 2.35
C ALA A 9 -4.58 8.63 2.38
N LEU A 10 -5.18 8.45 1.19
CA LEU A 10 -6.48 7.80 1.03
C LEU A 10 -6.24 6.38 0.55
N LEU A 11 -6.45 5.41 1.43
CA LEU A 11 -6.27 3.99 1.15
C LEU A 11 -7.62 3.29 1.23
N ASP A 12 -7.81 2.30 0.36
CA ASP A 12 -8.91 1.38 0.48
C ASP A 12 -8.60 0.35 1.59
N ILE A 13 -9.61 -0.31 2.10
CA ILE A 13 -9.47 -1.24 3.24
C ILE A 13 -8.54 -2.43 2.94
N ASP A 14 -8.35 -2.73 1.68
CA ASP A 14 -7.53 -3.82 1.15
C ASP A 14 -6.17 -3.35 0.60
N GLU A 15 -5.74 -2.16 1.00
CA GLU A 15 -4.49 -1.56 0.54
C GLU A 15 -3.59 -1.10 1.69
N VAL A 16 -2.28 -1.19 1.47
CA VAL A 16 -1.27 -0.61 2.37
C VAL A 16 -0.07 -0.08 1.58
N ILE A 17 0.40 1.12 1.93
CA ILE A 17 1.71 1.61 1.47
C ILE A 17 2.77 1.03 2.39
N MET A 18 3.58 0.11 1.85
CA MET A 18 4.58 -0.62 2.62
C MET A 18 5.97 -0.03 2.41
N PRO A 19 6.66 0.46 3.48
CA PRO A 19 8.07 0.77 3.44
C PRO A 19 8.89 -0.51 3.20
N LEU A 20 9.94 -0.45 2.36
CA LEU A 20 10.76 -1.61 2.06
C LEU A 20 12.19 -1.53 2.61
N LYS A 21 12.63 -0.32 2.99
CA LYS A 21 13.96 -0.09 3.58
C LYS A 21 13.90 0.55 4.97
N HIS A 22 12.73 0.91 5.43
CA HIS A 22 12.51 1.63 6.68
C HIS A 22 11.43 0.95 7.49
N ASP A 23 11.46 1.11 8.80
CA ASP A 23 10.50 0.48 9.70
C ASP A 23 9.17 1.26 9.81
N ASN A 24 9.14 2.49 9.29
CA ASN A 24 7.96 3.35 9.38
C ASN A 24 7.87 4.32 8.20
N TRP A 25 6.71 4.94 8.07
CA TRP A 25 6.41 5.90 6.99
C TRP A 25 7.20 7.21 7.10
N ALA A 26 7.51 7.68 8.31
CA ALA A 26 8.21 8.94 8.49
C ALA A 26 9.63 8.87 7.92
N ASP A 27 10.38 7.84 8.31
CA ASP A 27 11.76 7.63 7.82
C ASP A 27 11.79 7.36 6.31
N MET A 28 10.84 6.55 5.81
CA MET A 28 10.69 6.34 4.37
C MET A 28 10.45 7.66 3.63
N MET A 29 9.53 8.49 4.11
CA MET A 29 9.18 9.74 3.45
C MET A 29 10.32 10.76 3.51
N GLU A 30 11.13 10.78 4.55
CA GLU A 30 12.33 11.62 4.60
C GLU A 30 13.29 11.28 3.44
N GLU A 31 13.54 9.99 3.17
CA GLU A 31 14.38 9.56 2.05
C GLU A 31 13.71 9.83 0.70
N VAL A 32 12.42 9.57 0.57
CA VAL A 32 11.64 9.86 -0.65
C VAL A 32 11.70 11.34 -1.02
N ILE A 33 11.55 12.25 -0.06
CA ILE A 33 11.63 13.68 -0.30
C ILE A 33 13.05 14.06 -0.71
N LYS A 34 14.07 13.62 0.02
CA LYS A 34 15.48 13.89 -0.32
C LYS A 34 15.82 13.41 -1.73
N SER A 35 15.37 12.22 -2.13
CA SER A 35 15.60 11.67 -3.45
C SER A 35 14.85 12.45 -4.54
N SER A 36 13.61 12.85 -4.28
CA SER A 36 12.80 13.63 -5.22
C SER A 36 13.41 15.01 -5.53
N LEU A 37 13.98 15.67 -4.51
CA LEU A 37 14.66 16.96 -4.65
C LEU A 37 15.97 16.86 -5.44
N LYS A 38 16.69 15.73 -5.35
CA LYS A 38 17.89 15.48 -6.17
C LYS A 38 17.56 15.35 -7.65
N ILE A 39 16.41 14.74 -7.99
CA ILE A 39 15.96 14.59 -9.38
C ILE A 39 15.54 15.93 -9.95
N LYS A 40 14.76 16.69 -9.20
CA LYS A 40 14.31 18.02 -9.57
C LYS A 40 14.03 18.83 -8.32
N ASN A 41 14.77 19.93 -8.16
CA ASN A 41 14.62 20.84 -7.03
C ASN A 41 13.33 21.65 -7.15
N GLU A 42 12.19 21.00 -6.92
CA GLU A 42 10.87 21.62 -6.86
C GLU A 42 10.00 20.96 -5.78
N THR A 43 9.10 21.74 -5.23
CA THR A 43 8.15 21.25 -4.26
C THR A 43 7.10 20.36 -4.91
N ARG A 44 6.74 19.26 -4.24
CA ARG A 44 5.72 18.30 -4.67
C ARG A 44 4.44 18.48 -3.90
N ALA A 45 3.32 18.17 -4.53
CA ALA A 45 2.02 18.06 -3.86
C ALA A 45 1.72 16.62 -3.44
N SER A 46 2.35 15.63 -4.11
CA SER A 46 2.15 14.22 -3.78
C SER A 46 3.32 13.33 -4.18
N TRP A 47 3.42 12.18 -3.49
CA TRP A 47 4.40 11.12 -3.75
C TRP A 47 3.64 9.83 -3.98
N ASN A 48 3.71 9.32 -5.23
CA ASN A 48 2.90 8.24 -5.74
C ASN A 48 3.63 6.91 -5.61
N PHE A 49 2.99 5.92 -4.98
CA PHE A 49 3.48 4.56 -4.83
C PHE A 49 2.85 3.66 -5.88
N ARG A 50 3.71 2.89 -6.56
CA ARG A 50 3.29 1.93 -7.58
C ARG A 50 2.74 0.67 -6.93
N ASN A 51 1.70 0.13 -7.53
CA ASN A 51 0.96 -1.00 -7.00
C ASN A 51 1.61 -2.35 -7.38
N VAL A 52 1.54 -3.30 -6.44
CA VAL A 52 1.69 -4.74 -6.65
C VAL A 52 0.45 -5.45 -6.12
N TYR A 53 0.06 -6.55 -6.76
CA TYR A 53 -1.14 -7.29 -6.40
C TYR A 53 -0.81 -8.55 -5.61
N PHE A 54 -1.50 -8.72 -4.50
CA PHE A 54 -1.63 -9.96 -3.75
C PHE A 54 -3.04 -10.51 -4.03
N MET A 55 -3.17 -11.53 -4.87
CA MET A 55 -4.47 -12.09 -5.24
C MET A 55 -4.68 -13.44 -4.57
N ASP A 56 -5.95 -13.77 -4.24
CA ASP A 56 -6.29 -15.06 -3.62
C ASP A 56 -5.81 -16.24 -4.47
N GLU A 57 -5.87 -16.09 -5.79
CA GLU A 57 -5.42 -17.12 -6.73
C GLU A 57 -3.88 -17.27 -6.82
N MET A 58 -3.11 -16.37 -6.18
CA MET A 58 -1.64 -16.47 -6.09
C MET A 58 -1.19 -17.32 -4.90
N LEU A 59 -2.12 -17.70 -4.03
CA LEU A 59 -1.83 -18.65 -2.96
C LEU A 59 -1.49 -19.99 -3.61
N ASP A 60 -0.32 -20.53 -3.30
CA ASP A 60 0.06 -21.85 -3.76
C ASP A 60 -0.93 -22.88 -3.19
N ALA A 61 -1.42 -23.79 -4.04
CA ALA A 61 -2.32 -24.86 -3.63
C ALA A 61 -1.73 -25.73 -2.50
N ASN A 62 -0.41 -25.75 -2.36
CA ASN A 62 0.31 -26.46 -1.29
C ASN A 62 0.48 -25.62 -0.02
N GLU A 63 0.31 -24.29 -0.07
CA GLU A 63 0.38 -23.37 1.06
C GLU A 63 -0.99 -22.88 1.54
N HIS A 64 -2.08 -23.56 1.16
CA HIS A 64 -3.43 -23.31 1.72
C HIS A 64 -3.54 -23.57 3.24
N GLN A 65 -2.41 -23.82 3.89
CA GLN A 65 -2.38 -23.80 5.34
C GLN A 65 -2.33 -22.32 5.77
N HIS A 66 -3.46 -21.84 6.28
CA HIS A 66 -3.47 -20.61 7.06
C HIS A 66 -2.28 -20.63 8.03
N PHE A 67 -1.48 -19.58 8.01
CA PHE A 67 -0.41 -19.44 8.99
C PHE A 67 -1.05 -19.40 10.37
N LYS A 68 -0.86 -20.47 11.15
CA LYS A 68 -1.60 -20.70 12.41
C LYS A 68 -1.41 -19.62 13.45
N ASP A 69 -0.33 -18.88 13.35
CA ASP A 69 0.04 -17.77 14.22
C ASP A 69 -0.57 -16.43 13.75
N ILE A 70 -1.24 -16.42 12.62
CA ILE A 70 -1.93 -15.23 12.09
C ILE A 70 -3.43 -15.51 12.15
N PRO A 71 -4.20 -14.72 12.92
CA PRO A 71 -5.66 -14.85 12.94
C PRO A 71 -6.27 -14.76 11.54
N GLU A 72 -7.26 -15.59 11.24
CA GLU A 72 -7.91 -15.65 9.92
C GLU A 72 -8.51 -14.32 9.48
N TYR A 73 -8.98 -13.49 10.43
CA TYR A 73 -9.54 -12.18 10.13
C TYR A 73 -8.48 -11.15 9.67
N LEU A 74 -7.18 -11.44 9.85
CA LEU A 74 -6.08 -10.64 9.30
C LEU A 74 -5.69 -11.16 7.91
N HIS A 75 -6.67 -11.24 7.03
CA HIS A 75 -6.59 -11.85 5.72
C HIS A 75 -5.42 -11.32 4.85
N MET A 76 -5.11 -10.01 4.91
CA MET A 76 -3.97 -9.45 4.17
C MET A 76 -2.64 -10.11 4.56
N MET A 77 -2.48 -10.51 5.82
CA MET A 77 -1.26 -11.16 6.31
C MET A 77 -1.15 -12.63 5.95
N GLN A 78 -2.24 -13.24 5.48
CA GLN A 78 -2.23 -14.60 4.94
C GLN A 78 -1.65 -14.66 3.52
N HIS A 79 -1.59 -13.53 2.82
CA HIS A 79 -1.06 -13.44 1.47
C HIS A 79 0.44 -13.18 1.51
N VAL A 80 1.22 -14.10 0.98
CA VAL A 80 2.70 -14.04 0.94
C VAL A 80 3.26 -14.08 -0.47
N TYR A 81 2.40 -14.17 -1.48
CA TYR A 81 2.79 -14.10 -2.89
C TYR A 81 2.13 -12.90 -3.56
N ARG A 82 2.93 -12.14 -4.26
CA ARG A 82 2.47 -11.00 -5.05
C ARG A 82 2.95 -11.06 -6.49
N SER A 83 2.36 -10.22 -7.32
CA SER A 83 2.88 -9.98 -8.66
C SER A 83 4.35 -9.55 -8.60
N SER A 84 5.19 -10.12 -9.47
CA SER A 84 6.59 -9.71 -9.62
C SER A 84 6.71 -8.29 -10.19
N HIS A 85 5.74 -7.89 -11.02
CA HIS A 85 5.72 -6.61 -11.70
C HIS A 85 4.86 -5.58 -10.95
N HIS A 86 5.41 -4.38 -10.82
CA HIS A 86 4.65 -3.22 -10.39
C HIS A 86 3.81 -2.66 -11.56
N THR A 87 2.67 -2.03 -11.24
CA THR A 87 1.91 -1.26 -12.22
C THR A 87 2.78 -0.14 -12.83
N PRO A 88 2.51 0.30 -14.07
CA PRO A 88 3.19 1.46 -14.64
C PRO A 88 3.04 2.71 -13.76
N PRO A 89 4.03 3.64 -13.78
CA PRO A 89 3.90 4.90 -13.06
C PRO A 89 2.60 5.63 -13.42
N GLY A 90 1.90 6.15 -12.41
CA GLY A 90 0.63 6.86 -12.58
C GLY A 90 -0.62 5.99 -12.74
N HIS A 91 -0.46 4.66 -12.82
CA HIS A 91 -1.59 3.73 -12.96
C HIS A 91 -1.83 2.95 -11.66
N TYR A 92 -3.08 2.93 -11.18
CA TYR A 92 -3.49 2.18 -9.97
C TYR A 92 -2.61 2.50 -8.76
N ILE A 93 -2.30 3.77 -8.58
CA ILE A 93 -1.43 4.27 -7.51
C ILE A 93 -2.24 4.71 -6.30
N LYS A 94 -1.58 4.76 -5.15
CA LYS A 94 -1.96 5.60 -4.02
C LYS A 94 -0.79 6.51 -3.66
N ALA A 95 -1.07 7.56 -2.90
CA ALA A 95 -0.08 8.58 -2.65
C ALA A 95 -0.14 9.13 -1.23
N PHE A 96 1.00 9.60 -0.75
CA PHE A 96 1.06 10.59 0.31
C PHE A 96 0.92 11.99 -0.29
N HIS A 97 0.03 12.79 0.28
CA HIS A 97 -0.27 14.15 -0.18
C HIS A 97 0.17 15.16 0.87
N ASP A 98 0.76 16.26 0.40
CA ASP A 98 1.07 17.43 1.25
C ASP A 98 -0.22 18.21 1.55
N PRO A 99 -0.71 18.21 2.79
CA PRO A 99 -1.96 18.89 3.16
C PRO A 99 -1.89 20.42 3.08
N GLN A 100 -0.68 20.98 2.99
CA GLN A 100 -0.49 22.43 2.82
C GLN A 100 -0.62 22.85 1.34
N ARG A 101 -0.53 21.90 0.42
CA ARG A 101 -0.57 22.15 -1.03
C ARG A 101 -1.83 21.65 -1.69
N VAL A 102 -2.31 20.48 -1.27
CA VAL A 102 -3.48 19.85 -1.88
C VAL A 102 -4.75 20.48 -1.35
N LEU A 103 -5.58 21.01 -2.26
CA LEU A 103 -6.85 21.65 -1.95
C LEU A 103 -8.01 20.66 -2.08
N THR A 104 -7.95 19.78 -3.08
CA THR A 104 -9.00 18.79 -3.35
C THR A 104 -8.37 17.45 -3.71
N LEU A 105 -8.79 16.40 -3.01
CA LEU A 105 -8.29 15.02 -3.18
C LEU A 105 -9.30 14.15 -3.91
N HIS A 106 -8.78 13.32 -4.80
CA HIS A 106 -9.40 12.10 -5.29
C HIS A 106 -8.69 10.89 -4.66
N ASN A 107 -9.30 9.74 -4.75
CA ASN A 107 -8.75 8.49 -4.19
C ASN A 107 -7.33 8.14 -4.68
N HIS A 108 -6.96 8.56 -5.88
CA HIS A 108 -5.67 8.21 -6.50
C HIS A 108 -4.75 9.42 -6.74
N PHE A 109 -5.28 10.62 -6.83
CA PHE A 109 -4.51 11.82 -7.19
C PHE A 109 -5.20 13.10 -6.69
N PRO A 110 -4.45 14.19 -6.53
CA PRO A 110 -5.06 15.47 -6.20
C PRO A 110 -5.67 16.12 -7.44
N PHE A 111 -6.87 16.67 -7.31
CA PHE A 111 -7.52 17.45 -8.37
C PHE A 111 -7.02 18.89 -8.44
N SER A 112 -6.74 19.48 -7.29
CA SER A 112 -6.43 20.90 -7.19
C SER A 112 -5.35 21.12 -6.13
N CYS A 113 -4.36 21.96 -6.46
CA CYS A 113 -3.19 22.21 -5.62
C CYS A 113 -2.71 23.65 -5.74
N LEU A 114 -2.19 24.18 -4.64
CA LEU A 114 -1.46 25.46 -4.63
C LEU A 114 -0.13 25.31 -5.39
N GLY A 115 0.04 26.11 -6.44
CA GLY A 115 1.24 26.07 -7.28
C GLY A 115 1.30 24.89 -8.25
N GLY A 116 0.17 24.21 -8.49
CA GLY A 116 0.01 23.07 -9.37
C GLY A 116 0.25 21.72 -8.70
N CYS A 117 -0.46 20.71 -9.19
CA CYS A 117 -0.39 19.34 -8.65
C CYS A 117 0.84 18.57 -9.17
N LYS A 118 2.02 19.00 -8.75
CA LYS A 118 3.28 18.29 -9.08
C LYS A 118 3.39 17.05 -8.21
N PHE A 119 3.71 15.93 -8.84
CA PHE A 119 3.91 14.65 -8.15
C PHE A 119 5.30 14.07 -8.39
N HIS A 120 5.68 13.13 -7.55
CA HIS A 120 6.87 12.30 -7.69
C HIS A 120 6.46 10.82 -7.63
N SER A 121 6.93 10.02 -8.60
CA SER A 121 6.78 8.57 -8.53
C SER A 121 7.90 8.01 -7.66
N VAL A 122 7.54 7.42 -6.54
CA VAL A 122 8.48 6.86 -5.57
C VAL A 122 9.19 5.65 -6.18
N ASP A 123 10.49 5.54 -5.90
CA ASP A 123 11.26 4.37 -6.28
C ASP A 123 10.71 3.12 -5.57
N THR A 124 10.45 2.08 -6.35
CA THR A 124 9.87 0.83 -5.84
C THR A 124 10.78 0.08 -4.88
N SER A 125 12.05 0.47 -4.76
CA SER A 125 12.95 -0.05 -3.73
C SER A 125 12.77 0.60 -2.37
N LEU A 126 12.14 1.79 -2.29
CA LEU A 126 11.87 2.49 -1.03
C LEU A 126 10.52 2.12 -0.45
N GLY A 127 9.51 2.00 -1.31
CA GLY A 127 8.16 1.65 -0.88
C GLY A 127 7.27 1.24 -2.05
N GLN A 128 6.24 0.50 -1.75
CA GLN A 128 5.27 0.02 -2.72
C GLN A 128 3.85 0.08 -2.14
N LEU A 129 2.86 0.20 -3.02
CA LEU A 129 1.48 -0.04 -2.68
C LEU A 129 1.20 -1.53 -2.78
N GLN A 130 0.75 -2.16 -1.72
CA GLN A 130 0.29 -3.55 -1.69
C GLN A 130 -1.23 -3.55 -1.75
N HIS A 131 -1.81 -4.25 -2.72
CA HIS A 131 -3.24 -4.34 -2.92
C HIS A 131 -3.70 -5.80 -2.87
N TYR A 132 -4.47 -6.12 -1.86
CA TYR A 132 -4.94 -7.46 -1.53
C TYR A 132 -6.36 -7.64 -2.05
N ARG A 133 -6.55 -8.53 -3.03
CA ARG A 133 -7.86 -8.66 -3.68
C ARG A 133 -8.12 -10.08 -4.21
N PRO A 134 -9.39 -10.47 -4.33
CA PRO A 134 -9.74 -11.81 -4.78
C PRO A 134 -9.25 -12.13 -6.21
N ASP A 135 -9.40 -11.20 -7.16
CA ASP A 135 -9.05 -11.43 -8.57
C ASP A 135 -8.78 -10.09 -9.29
N CYS A 136 -8.34 -10.18 -10.51
CA CYS A 136 -8.20 -9.06 -11.43
C CYS A 136 -9.52 -8.34 -11.68
N VAL A 137 -9.47 -7.02 -11.88
CA VAL A 137 -10.66 -6.25 -12.32
C VAL A 137 -11.19 -6.79 -13.63
N SER A 138 -12.51 -6.92 -13.76
CA SER A 138 -13.18 -7.54 -14.92
C SER A 138 -12.68 -6.99 -16.26
N ASP A 139 -12.56 -5.68 -16.37
CA ASP A 139 -12.19 -4.99 -17.61
C ASP A 139 -10.73 -5.20 -18.03
N LEU A 140 -9.87 -5.58 -17.07
CA LEU A 140 -8.43 -5.81 -17.29
C LEU A 140 -8.05 -7.28 -17.19
N ARG A 141 -9.02 -8.19 -17.05
CA ARG A 141 -8.82 -9.58 -16.65
C ARG A 141 -7.75 -10.31 -17.47
N LYS A 142 -7.74 -10.16 -18.79
CA LYS A 142 -6.75 -10.82 -19.65
C LYS A 142 -5.34 -10.29 -19.42
N VAL A 143 -5.16 -8.98 -19.53
CA VAL A 143 -3.87 -8.30 -19.35
C VAL A 143 -3.35 -8.49 -17.91
N CYS A 144 -4.24 -8.43 -16.94
CA CYS A 144 -3.91 -8.61 -15.54
C CYS A 144 -3.41 -10.03 -15.25
N LYS A 145 -4.08 -11.07 -15.78
CA LYS A 145 -3.65 -12.46 -15.62
C LYS A 145 -2.28 -12.70 -16.24
N GLU A 146 -2.07 -12.27 -17.46
CA GLU A 146 -0.80 -12.47 -18.16
C GLU A 146 0.35 -11.71 -17.49
N ARG A 147 0.12 -10.47 -17.05
CA ARG A 147 1.17 -9.59 -16.57
C ARG A 147 1.44 -9.72 -15.07
N TYR A 148 0.41 -9.91 -14.27
CA TYR A 148 0.54 -9.84 -12.81
C TYR A 148 0.36 -11.20 -12.13
N ARG A 149 -0.60 -12.01 -12.56
CA ARG A 149 -0.93 -13.27 -11.92
C ARG A 149 0.08 -14.39 -12.19
N ASN A 150 0.56 -14.52 -13.43
CA ASN A 150 1.41 -15.65 -13.85
C ASN A 150 2.86 -15.53 -13.39
N ASN A 151 3.27 -14.37 -12.93
CA ASN A 151 4.63 -14.11 -12.45
C ASN A 151 4.57 -13.62 -11.00
N THR A 152 4.85 -14.49 -10.06
CA THR A 152 4.77 -14.18 -8.63
C THR A 152 6.14 -14.19 -7.98
N VAL A 153 6.25 -13.45 -6.89
CA VAL A 153 7.38 -13.47 -5.96
C VAL A 153 6.86 -13.54 -4.54
N ARG A 154 7.59 -14.24 -3.68
CA ARG A 154 7.29 -14.29 -2.25
C ARG A 154 7.64 -12.95 -1.61
N ASP A 155 6.69 -12.37 -0.88
CA ASP A 155 6.85 -11.08 -0.18
C ASP A 155 6.11 -11.14 1.16
N THR A 156 6.87 -11.12 2.22
CA THR A 156 6.38 -11.11 3.61
C THR A 156 6.68 -9.79 4.31
N SER A 157 6.87 -8.71 3.57
CA SER A 157 7.20 -7.41 4.14
C SER A 157 6.16 -6.90 5.15
N LEU A 158 4.87 -7.20 4.94
CA LEU A 158 3.80 -6.87 5.88
C LEU A 158 3.97 -7.56 7.26
N TRP A 159 4.69 -8.67 7.33
CA TRP A 159 4.94 -9.38 8.59
C TRP A 159 5.85 -8.61 9.55
N SER A 160 6.57 -7.61 9.10
CA SER A 160 7.36 -6.72 9.97
C SER A 160 6.51 -6.06 11.05
N VAL A 161 5.22 -5.86 10.81
CA VAL A 161 4.27 -5.26 11.76
C VAL A 161 3.27 -6.27 12.34
N ARG A 162 3.40 -7.57 12.01
CA ARG A 162 2.46 -8.64 12.35
C ARG A 162 2.12 -8.67 13.83
N ASP A 163 3.12 -8.83 14.67
CA ASP A 163 2.91 -9.04 16.11
C ASP A 163 2.24 -7.83 16.76
N THR A 164 2.61 -6.63 16.33
CA THR A 164 1.97 -5.39 16.80
C THR A 164 0.52 -5.30 16.36
N VAL A 165 0.21 -5.67 15.11
CA VAL A 165 -1.16 -5.64 14.59
C VAL A 165 -2.02 -6.71 15.27
N VAL A 166 -1.52 -7.93 15.40
CA VAL A 166 -2.22 -9.02 16.12
C VAL A 166 -2.54 -8.61 17.56
N GLN A 167 -1.55 -8.09 18.28
CA GLN A 167 -1.76 -7.66 19.67
C GLN A 167 -2.81 -6.54 19.76
N ARG A 168 -2.74 -5.52 18.90
CA ARG A 168 -3.69 -4.40 18.90
C ARG A 168 -5.10 -4.87 18.52
N ALA A 169 -5.21 -5.71 17.51
CA ALA A 169 -6.50 -6.27 17.11
C ALA A 169 -7.13 -7.07 18.24
N ASN A 170 -6.38 -7.95 18.90
CA ASN A 170 -6.86 -8.72 20.04
C ASN A 170 -7.34 -7.82 21.18
N ASN A 171 -6.61 -6.75 21.50
CA ASN A 171 -7.02 -5.79 22.53
C ASN A 171 -8.36 -5.12 22.19
N VAL A 172 -8.54 -4.71 20.93
CA VAL A 172 -9.81 -4.13 20.46
C VAL A 172 -10.95 -5.15 20.55
N LEU A 173 -10.72 -6.38 20.06
CA LEU A 173 -11.71 -7.43 20.07
C LEU A 173 -12.14 -7.82 21.50
N GLN A 174 -11.21 -7.84 22.45
CA GLN A 174 -11.53 -8.09 23.86
C GLN A 174 -12.37 -6.98 24.50
N THR A 175 -12.23 -5.75 24.04
CA THR A 175 -13.02 -4.61 24.56
C THR A 175 -14.39 -4.49 23.88
N MET A 176 -14.56 -5.07 22.70
CA MET A 176 -15.83 -5.11 21.98
C MET A 176 -16.67 -6.30 22.50
N VAL A 177 -17.76 -6.02 23.22
CA VAL A 177 -18.70 -6.99 23.83
C VAL A 177 -19.34 -7.97 22.81
N PHE A 178 -18.98 -7.88 21.54
CA PHE A 178 -19.57 -8.65 20.44
C PHE A 178 -18.87 -9.97 20.13
N ILE A 179 -17.80 -10.34 20.84
CA ILE A 179 -17.08 -11.59 20.58
C ILE A 179 -16.98 -12.42 21.87
N ASN A 180 -18.12 -12.74 22.44
CA ASN A 180 -18.33 -13.94 23.24
C ASN A 180 -19.31 -14.83 22.47
N VAL A 181 -18.83 -15.48 21.44
CA VAL A 181 -19.50 -16.63 20.81
C VAL A 181 -18.43 -17.68 20.56
#